data_8986660fa144214a3f4098c97bee6ab3
#
_entry.id   8986660fa144214a3f4098c97bee6ab3
#
_cell.length_a   1.000
_cell.length_b   1.000
_cell.length_c   1.000
_cell.angle_alpha   90.00
_cell.angle_beta   90.00
_cell.angle_gamma   90.00
#
_symmetry.space_group_name_H-M   'P 1'
#
loop_
_entity.id
_entity.type
_entity.pdbx_description
1 polymer ?
#
loop_
_entity_poly.entity_id
_entity_poly.type
_entity_poly.pdbx_seq_one_letter_code
_entity_poly.pdbx_strand_id
1 'polypeptide(L)'
;TIGSIQATETIKLILGIGESLAGRLLLYDALTMSFESVQLRKNPACKVCSEHPEITHLIDYEQFCGVPAHGQASRADIPQMEPREVLNRLAQAHPLALLDVRDPVELEVSRLPGALVIPSGQVLSRLGELDASKEWVVFCRTGDRSARVVRALRERGFRAVNLKGGINAWAEQVDPSLKRY
;
A
#
# COMPACT_ATOMS: atom_id res chain seq x y z
N THR A 1 16.20 5.98 -20.55
CA THR A 1 17.26 4.98 -20.90
C THR A 1 16.73 3.56 -20.69
N ILE A 2 16.37 3.14 -19.49
CA ILE A 2 15.95 1.76 -19.22
C ILE A 2 14.69 1.38 -20.00
N GLY A 3 13.68 2.25 -20.07
CA GLY A 3 12.46 1.99 -20.86
C GLY A 3 12.73 1.80 -22.35
N SER A 4 13.69 2.54 -22.91
CA SER A 4 14.11 2.37 -24.31
C SER A 4 14.80 1.01 -24.51
N ILE A 5 15.63 0.58 -23.58
CA ILE A 5 16.26 -0.74 -23.61
C ILE A 5 15.21 -1.84 -23.55
N GLN A 6 14.24 -1.75 -22.64
CA GLN A 6 13.13 -2.71 -22.53
C GLN A 6 12.30 -2.81 -23.82
N ALA A 7 11.96 -1.66 -24.43
CA ALA A 7 11.25 -1.62 -25.69
C ALA A 7 12.07 -2.28 -26.82
N THR A 8 13.36 -2.00 -26.89
CA THR A 8 14.27 -2.61 -27.88
C THR A 8 14.35 -4.13 -27.68
N GLU A 9 14.49 -4.61 -26.46
CA GLU A 9 14.52 -6.03 -26.16
C GLU A 9 13.21 -6.73 -26.56
N THR A 10 12.08 -6.07 -26.29
CA THR A 10 10.77 -6.59 -26.72
C THR A 10 10.68 -6.72 -28.23
N ILE A 11 11.11 -5.71 -29.00
CA ILE A 11 11.13 -5.73 -30.46
C ILE A 11 12.07 -6.85 -30.98
N LYS A 12 13.25 -7.00 -30.39
CA LYS A 12 14.18 -8.07 -30.74
C LYS A 12 13.56 -9.46 -30.55
N LEU A 13 12.85 -9.68 -29.44
CA LEU A 13 12.17 -10.95 -29.16
C LEU A 13 11.03 -11.21 -30.14
N ILE A 14 10.24 -10.20 -30.52
CA ILE A 14 9.13 -10.33 -31.47
C ILE A 14 9.66 -10.65 -32.87
N LEU A 15 10.71 -9.96 -33.31
CA LEU A 15 11.27 -10.10 -34.65
C LEU A 15 12.28 -11.24 -34.77
N GLY A 16 12.74 -11.82 -33.67
CA GLY A 16 13.77 -12.86 -33.67
C GLY A 16 15.14 -12.39 -34.19
N ILE A 17 15.49 -11.10 -33.95
CA ILE A 17 16.74 -10.49 -34.46
C ILE A 17 17.66 -10.10 -33.33
N GLY A 18 18.96 -10.09 -33.62
CA GLY A 18 20.02 -9.71 -32.68
C GLY A 18 20.14 -10.67 -31.49
N GLU A 19 20.95 -10.30 -30.50
CA GLU A 19 21.12 -11.05 -29.28
C GLU A 19 20.23 -10.48 -28.16
N SER A 20 19.35 -11.31 -27.59
CA SER A 20 18.50 -10.96 -26.47
C SER A 20 19.31 -10.84 -25.17
N LEU A 21 18.84 -10.01 -24.23
CA LEU A 21 19.34 -9.98 -22.85
C LEU A 21 18.83 -11.14 -22.00
N ALA A 22 18.12 -12.11 -22.56
CA ALA A 22 17.71 -13.31 -21.82
C ALA A 22 18.93 -14.02 -21.22
N GLY A 23 18.89 -14.34 -19.93
CA GLY A 23 20.01 -14.92 -19.20
C GLY A 23 21.11 -13.94 -18.78
N ARG A 24 20.88 -12.64 -18.97
CA ARG A 24 21.80 -11.58 -18.56
C ARG A 24 21.08 -10.52 -17.71
N LEU A 25 21.71 -10.04 -16.65
CA LEU A 25 21.29 -8.87 -15.91
C LEU A 25 22.12 -7.68 -16.38
N LEU A 26 21.46 -6.65 -16.92
CA LEU A 26 22.12 -5.40 -17.26
C LEU A 26 21.99 -4.42 -16.11
N LEU A 27 23.12 -4.00 -15.56
CA LEU A 27 23.23 -2.97 -14.54
C LEU A 27 23.54 -1.64 -15.23
N TYR A 28 22.81 -0.59 -14.85
CA TYR A 28 23.04 0.77 -15.34
C TYR A 28 23.32 1.70 -14.17
N ASP A 29 24.50 2.32 -14.19
CA ASP A 29 24.85 3.40 -13.27
C ASP A 29 24.68 4.75 -13.99
N ALA A 30 23.70 5.51 -13.56
CA ALA A 30 23.39 6.81 -14.15
C ALA A 30 24.40 7.89 -13.77
N LEU A 31 25.12 7.74 -12.65
CA LEU A 31 26.14 8.72 -12.21
C LEU A 31 27.39 8.65 -13.04
N THR A 32 27.81 7.44 -13.39
CA THR A 32 29.00 7.19 -14.22
C THR A 32 28.65 6.93 -15.69
N MET A 33 27.35 6.86 -16.03
CA MET A 33 26.84 6.50 -17.37
C MET A 33 27.41 5.17 -17.88
N SER A 34 27.64 4.22 -16.98
CA SER A 34 28.22 2.91 -17.31
C SER A 34 27.16 1.82 -17.34
N PHE A 35 27.45 0.79 -18.14
CA PHE A 35 26.64 -0.42 -18.22
C PHE A 35 27.53 -1.63 -17.92
N GLU A 36 27.05 -2.50 -17.03
CA GLU A 36 27.68 -3.78 -16.73
C GLU A 36 26.71 -4.92 -17.02
N SER A 37 27.19 -6.01 -17.58
CA SER A 37 26.37 -7.19 -17.88
C SER A 37 26.85 -8.38 -17.07
N VAL A 38 25.96 -8.97 -16.29
CA VAL A 38 26.22 -10.16 -15.46
C VAL A 38 25.46 -11.34 -16.02
N GLN A 39 26.14 -12.46 -16.23
CA GLN A 39 25.52 -13.70 -16.67
C GLN A 39 24.68 -14.31 -15.54
N LEU A 40 23.41 -14.58 -15.84
CA LEU A 40 22.52 -15.30 -14.93
C LEU A 40 22.49 -16.77 -15.30
N ARG A 41 22.82 -17.63 -14.35
CA ARG A 41 22.65 -19.07 -14.52
C ARG A 41 21.31 -19.52 -14.00
N LYS A 42 20.64 -20.40 -14.73
CA LYS A 42 19.40 -21.03 -14.28
C LYS A 42 19.69 -21.81 -12.98
N ASN A 43 18.89 -21.59 -11.94
CA ASN A 43 18.95 -22.40 -10.73
C ASN A 43 18.31 -23.77 -11.00
N PRO A 44 19.07 -24.88 -10.95
CA PRO A 44 18.52 -26.21 -11.19
C PRO A 44 17.42 -26.62 -10.20
N ALA A 45 17.46 -26.06 -8.99
CA ALA A 45 16.48 -26.31 -7.92
C ALA A 45 15.37 -25.23 -7.87
N CYS A 46 15.16 -24.48 -8.96
CA CYS A 46 14.11 -23.46 -8.99
C CYS A 46 12.73 -24.10 -8.85
N LYS A 47 11.95 -23.69 -7.84
CA LYS A 47 10.61 -24.23 -7.62
C LYS A 47 9.60 -23.96 -8.74
N VAL A 48 9.90 -22.97 -9.60
CA VAL A 48 9.00 -22.56 -10.71
C VAL A 48 9.40 -23.16 -12.05
N CYS A 49 10.72 -23.25 -12.33
CA CYS A 49 11.20 -23.55 -13.68
C CYS A 49 12.31 -24.61 -13.74
N SER A 50 12.52 -25.39 -12.67
CA SER A 50 13.41 -26.55 -12.69
C SER A 50 12.82 -27.68 -13.58
N GLU A 51 13.54 -28.79 -13.69
CA GLU A 51 13.02 -30.01 -14.37
C GLU A 51 11.85 -30.62 -13.59
N HIS A 52 11.80 -30.38 -12.26
CA HIS A 52 10.72 -30.84 -11.38
C HIS A 52 10.14 -29.62 -10.63
N PRO A 53 9.30 -28.79 -11.26
CA PRO A 53 8.75 -27.60 -10.62
C PRO A 53 7.73 -27.99 -9.54
N GLU A 54 7.85 -27.40 -8.35
CA GLU A 54 6.88 -27.53 -7.27
C GLU A 54 5.67 -26.60 -7.46
N ILE A 55 5.91 -25.42 -8.07
CA ILE A 55 4.88 -24.40 -8.30
C ILE A 55 4.41 -24.52 -9.75
N THR A 56 3.28 -25.18 -9.96
CA THR A 56 2.71 -25.45 -11.28
C THR A 56 1.48 -24.59 -11.61
N HIS A 57 0.99 -23.83 -10.64
CA HIS A 57 -0.13 -22.89 -10.77
C HIS A 57 0.13 -21.64 -9.92
N LEU A 58 -0.65 -20.61 -10.16
CA LEU A 58 -0.56 -19.37 -9.36
C LEU A 58 -0.89 -19.70 -7.90
N ILE A 59 -0.01 -19.29 -6.99
CA ILE A 59 -0.23 -19.43 -5.55
C ILE A 59 -1.18 -18.34 -5.07
N ASP A 60 -1.80 -18.57 -3.93
CA ASP A 60 -2.50 -17.51 -3.21
C ASP A 60 -1.46 -16.53 -2.62
N TYR A 61 -1.26 -15.43 -3.35
CA TYR A 61 -0.30 -14.39 -2.96
C TYR A 61 -0.67 -13.69 -1.67
N GLU A 62 -1.95 -13.66 -1.31
CA GLU A 62 -2.42 -13.10 -0.05
C GLU A 62 -1.91 -13.92 1.13
N GLN A 63 -2.07 -15.23 1.03
CA GLN A 63 -1.59 -16.16 2.05
C GLN A 63 -0.05 -16.19 2.11
N PHE A 64 0.61 -16.13 0.96
CA PHE A 64 2.08 -16.20 0.87
C PHE A 64 2.77 -14.92 1.36
N CYS A 65 2.27 -13.74 0.95
CA CYS A 65 2.85 -12.44 1.30
C CYS A 65 2.33 -11.90 2.63
N GLY A 66 1.32 -12.52 3.23
CA GLY A 66 0.62 -11.98 4.40
C GLY A 66 -0.07 -10.64 4.14
N VAL A 67 -0.22 -10.29 2.87
CA VAL A 67 -0.86 -9.04 2.42
C VAL A 67 -2.07 -9.44 1.60
N PRO A 68 -3.30 -9.17 2.05
CA PRO A 68 -4.51 -9.40 1.27
C PRO A 68 -4.42 -8.70 -0.09
N ALA A 69 -4.92 -9.36 -1.15
CA ALA A 69 -5.00 -8.76 -2.48
C ALA A 69 -5.69 -7.39 -2.41
N HIS A 70 -5.17 -6.46 -3.17
CA HIS A 70 -5.68 -5.10 -3.18
C HIS A 70 -7.21 -5.08 -3.33
N GLY A 71 -7.92 -4.82 -2.25
CA GLY A 71 -9.17 -4.07 -2.32
C GLY A 71 -10.48 -4.73 -2.01
N GLN A 72 -10.65 -6.01 -1.68
CA GLN A 72 -12.01 -6.51 -1.47
C GLN A 72 -12.29 -7.24 -0.13
N ALA A 73 -11.46 -8.15 0.34
CA ALA A 73 -11.75 -8.91 1.55
C ALA A 73 -11.58 -8.13 2.87
N SER A 74 -10.79 -7.05 2.87
CA SER A 74 -10.45 -6.31 4.10
C SER A 74 -11.47 -5.24 4.50
N ARG A 75 -12.37 -4.81 3.59
CA ARG A 75 -13.31 -3.71 3.83
C ARG A 75 -14.71 -4.17 4.26
N ALA A 76 -15.13 -5.35 3.86
CA ALA A 76 -16.50 -5.82 4.09
C ALA A 76 -16.82 -6.13 5.56
N ASP A 77 -15.80 -6.52 6.37
CA ASP A 77 -15.99 -7.01 7.73
C ASP A 77 -15.70 -5.97 8.83
N ILE A 78 -15.39 -4.74 8.47
CA ILE A 78 -15.08 -3.69 9.44
C ILE A 78 -16.04 -2.52 9.31
N PRO A 79 -16.36 -1.84 10.43
CA PRO A 79 -17.21 -0.66 10.38
C PRO A 79 -16.50 0.45 9.59
N GLN A 80 -17.29 1.09 8.72
CA GLN A 80 -16.86 2.22 7.91
C GLN A 80 -17.76 3.43 8.19
N MET A 81 -17.19 4.63 8.06
CA MET A 81 -17.91 5.88 8.22
C MET A 81 -17.66 6.78 7.00
N GLU A 82 -18.72 7.36 6.47
CA GLU A 82 -18.62 8.30 5.36
C GLU A 82 -17.98 9.62 5.82
N PRO A 83 -17.20 10.31 4.96
CA PRO A 83 -16.53 11.56 5.31
C PRO A 83 -17.45 12.63 5.89
N ARG A 84 -18.65 12.80 5.34
CA ARG A 84 -19.65 13.76 5.84
C ARG A 84 -20.18 13.40 7.23
N GLU A 85 -20.32 12.11 7.52
CA GLU A 85 -20.74 11.66 8.85
C GLU A 85 -19.66 11.95 9.89
N VAL A 86 -18.39 11.72 9.55
CA VAL A 86 -17.26 12.07 10.43
C VAL A 86 -17.24 13.57 10.72
N LEU A 87 -17.40 14.42 9.70
CA LEU A 87 -17.48 15.86 9.87
C LEU A 87 -18.60 16.27 10.83
N ASN A 88 -19.80 15.72 10.65
CA ASN A 88 -20.95 16.02 11.50
C ASN A 88 -20.72 15.60 12.95
N ARG A 89 -20.10 14.45 13.19
CA ARG A 89 -19.81 13.96 14.54
C ARG A 89 -18.71 14.77 15.21
N LEU A 90 -17.68 15.21 14.48
CA LEU A 90 -16.66 16.11 14.99
C LEU A 90 -17.25 17.47 15.42
N ALA A 91 -18.22 17.99 14.68
CA ALA A 91 -18.91 19.24 15.01
C ALA A 91 -19.79 19.14 16.26
N GLN A 92 -20.27 17.94 16.62
CA GLN A 92 -21.16 17.71 17.76
C GLN A 92 -20.41 17.44 19.10
N ALA A 93 -19.10 17.71 19.16
CA ALA A 93 -18.26 17.43 20.33
C ALA A 93 -18.33 15.96 20.82
N HIS A 94 -18.61 15.03 19.92
CA HIS A 94 -18.58 13.61 20.22
C HIS A 94 -17.11 13.19 20.54
N PRO A 95 -16.86 12.22 21.44
CA PRO A 95 -15.50 11.74 21.74
C PRO A 95 -14.89 10.96 20.57
N LEU A 96 -14.79 11.63 19.43
CA LEU A 96 -14.24 11.12 18.18
C LEU A 96 -12.81 11.66 18.01
N ALA A 97 -11.88 10.81 17.59
CA ALA A 97 -10.51 11.20 17.28
C ALA A 97 -10.11 10.67 15.91
N LEU A 98 -9.23 11.41 15.23
CA LEU A 98 -8.72 11.05 13.91
C LEU A 98 -7.33 10.42 14.04
N LEU A 99 -7.12 9.29 13.37
CA LEU A 99 -5.82 8.62 13.29
C LEU A 99 -5.40 8.49 11.81
N ASP A 100 -4.36 9.21 11.45
CA ASP A 100 -3.72 9.11 10.14
C ASP A 100 -2.63 8.04 10.16
N VAL A 101 -2.79 6.99 9.36
CA VAL A 101 -1.84 5.88 9.31
C VAL A 101 -0.97 5.89 8.05
N ARG A 102 -0.85 7.04 7.42
CA ARG A 102 0.02 7.27 6.26
C ARG A 102 1.48 7.47 6.68
N ASP A 103 2.37 7.34 5.72
CA ASP A 103 3.77 7.62 5.94
C ASP A 103 4.05 9.13 5.96
N PRO A 104 5.11 9.59 6.68
CA PRO A 104 5.40 11.03 6.83
C PRO A 104 5.49 11.81 5.51
N VAL A 105 6.02 11.20 4.46
CA VAL A 105 6.14 11.84 3.14
C VAL A 105 4.78 12.16 2.52
N GLU A 106 3.76 11.37 2.79
CA GLU A 106 2.40 11.59 2.29
C GLU A 106 1.73 12.80 2.93
N LEU A 107 2.17 13.17 4.15
CA LEU A 107 1.64 14.31 4.89
C LEU A 107 2.07 15.66 4.30
N GLU A 108 3.11 15.67 3.49
CA GLU A 108 3.55 16.87 2.76
C GLU A 108 2.57 17.26 1.65
N VAL A 109 1.81 16.29 1.15
CA VAL A 109 0.81 16.52 0.10
C VAL A 109 -0.49 17.09 0.66
N SER A 110 -1.00 16.49 1.74
CA SER A 110 -2.25 16.90 2.39
C SER A 110 -2.34 16.37 3.82
N ARG A 111 -3.04 17.10 4.72
CA ARG A 111 -3.24 16.71 6.12
C ARG A 111 -4.65 17.05 6.56
N LEU A 112 -5.22 16.22 7.46
CA LEU A 112 -6.42 16.59 8.20
C LEU A 112 -6.00 17.23 9.54
N PRO A 113 -6.45 18.45 9.82
CA PRO A 113 -6.14 19.12 11.10
C PRO A 113 -6.60 18.29 12.29
N GLY A 114 -5.79 18.26 13.34
CA GLY A 114 -6.13 17.55 14.58
C GLY A 114 -6.02 16.02 14.54
N ALA A 115 -5.58 15.44 13.45
CA ALA A 115 -5.33 14.01 13.38
C ALA A 115 -4.01 13.63 14.09
N LEU A 116 -4.06 12.59 14.92
CA LEU A 116 -2.86 11.92 15.42
C LEU A 116 -2.24 11.14 14.26
N VAL A 117 -0.92 11.27 14.09
CA VAL A 117 -0.20 10.60 13.01
C VAL A 117 0.64 9.46 13.55
N ILE A 118 0.31 8.23 13.14
CA ILE A 118 1.10 7.04 13.44
C ILE A 118 1.13 6.16 12.19
N PRO A 119 2.28 6.00 11.53
CA PRO A 119 2.38 5.12 10.36
C PRO A 119 1.85 3.72 10.62
N SER A 120 1.15 3.13 9.66
CA SER A 120 0.40 1.88 9.82
C SER A 120 1.22 0.74 10.44
N GLY A 121 2.51 0.64 10.10
CA GLY A 121 3.43 -0.35 10.66
C GLY A 121 3.82 -0.12 12.11
N GLN A 122 3.56 1.07 12.66
CA GLN A 122 3.94 1.44 14.04
C GLN A 122 2.76 1.47 15.01
N VAL A 123 1.51 1.41 14.53
CA VAL A 123 0.32 1.58 15.38
C VAL A 123 0.30 0.58 16.53
N LEU A 124 0.61 -0.69 16.27
CA LEU A 124 0.55 -1.74 17.29
C LEU A 124 1.64 -1.61 18.37
N SER A 125 2.77 -1.01 18.07
CA SER A 125 3.82 -0.73 19.06
C SER A 125 3.58 0.56 19.85
N ARG A 126 2.64 1.41 19.37
CA ARG A 126 2.34 2.74 19.95
C ARG A 126 0.90 2.85 20.47
N LEU A 127 0.27 1.72 20.80
CA LEU A 127 -1.11 1.69 21.33
C LEU A 127 -1.32 2.56 22.59
N GLY A 128 -0.28 2.75 23.40
CA GLY A 128 -0.34 3.63 24.58
C GLY A 128 -0.60 5.11 24.28
N GLU A 129 -0.46 5.54 23.02
CA GLU A 129 -0.79 6.90 22.59
C GLU A 129 -2.27 7.07 22.22
N LEU A 130 -3.00 5.97 22.11
CA LEU A 130 -4.41 5.98 21.75
C LEU A 130 -5.28 5.99 23.02
N ASP A 131 -6.11 7.01 23.17
CA ASP A 131 -7.10 7.09 24.23
C ASP A 131 -8.21 6.05 24.01
N ALA A 132 -8.29 5.04 24.86
CA ALA A 132 -9.26 3.96 24.77
C ALA A 132 -10.71 4.42 25.02
N SER A 133 -10.92 5.60 25.63
CA SER A 133 -12.25 6.17 25.84
C SER A 133 -12.86 6.76 24.58
N LYS A 134 -12.04 7.08 23.55
CA LYS A 134 -12.46 7.69 22.30
C LYS A 134 -12.81 6.64 21.24
N GLU A 135 -13.64 7.05 20.29
CA GLU A 135 -13.82 6.33 19.03
C GLU A 135 -12.83 6.88 18.00
N TRP A 136 -12.04 5.99 17.40
CA TRP A 136 -10.99 6.35 16.46
C TRP A 136 -11.46 6.20 15.02
N VAL A 137 -11.51 7.28 14.27
CA VAL A 137 -11.66 7.25 12.81
C VAL A 137 -10.26 7.14 12.21
N VAL A 138 -9.97 5.95 11.68
CA VAL A 138 -8.66 5.65 11.10
C VAL A 138 -8.71 5.86 9.60
N PHE A 139 -7.74 6.56 9.03
CA PHE A 139 -7.69 6.80 7.61
C PHE A 139 -6.27 6.68 7.05
N CYS A 140 -6.24 6.35 5.77
CA CYS A 140 -5.05 6.45 4.93
C CYS A 140 -5.43 7.16 3.62
N ARG A 141 -4.71 6.93 2.52
CA ARG A 141 -5.04 7.55 1.24
C ARG A 141 -6.41 7.11 0.70
N THR A 142 -6.66 5.80 0.60
CA THR A 142 -7.84 5.19 -0.04
C THR A 142 -8.71 4.34 0.88
N GLY A 143 -8.26 4.09 2.13
CA GLY A 143 -8.97 3.26 3.11
C GLY A 143 -8.44 1.83 3.25
N ASP A 144 -7.46 1.37 2.48
CA ASP A 144 -6.97 -0.02 2.52
C ASP A 144 -6.03 -0.29 3.70
N ARG A 145 -5.01 0.55 3.89
CA ARG A 145 -4.08 0.44 5.02
C ARG A 145 -4.83 0.63 6.35
N SER A 146 -5.70 1.64 6.40
CA SER A 146 -6.50 1.95 7.59
C SER A 146 -7.49 0.84 7.94
N ALA A 147 -8.07 0.13 6.97
CA ALA A 147 -8.92 -1.03 7.20
C ALA A 147 -8.22 -2.13 8.00
N ARG A 148 -6.97 -2.43 7.68
CA ARG A 148 -6.16 -3.41 8.42
C ARG A 148 -5.87 -2.95 9.84
N VAL A 149 -5.56 -1.67 10.00
CA VAL A 149 -5.31 -1.08 11.32
C VAL A 149 -6.59 -1.10 12.18
N VAL A 150 -7.75 -0.76 11.60
CA VAL A 150 -9.05 -0.83 12.30
C VAL A 150 -9.32 -2.23 12.82
N ARG A 151 -9.13 -3.28 12.00
CA ARG A 151 -9.27 -4.66 12.45
C ARG A 151 -8.38 -4.96 13.64
N ALA A 152 -7.10 -4.66 13.55
CA ALA A 152 -6.12 -4.91 14.59
C ALA A 152 -6.39 -4.13 15.90
N LEU A 153 -6.91 -2.91 15.80
CA LEU A 153 -7.33 -2.11 16.95
C LEU A 153 -8.57 -2.70 17.62
N ARG A 154 -9.57 -3.11 16.82
CA ARG A 154 -10.80 -3.72 17.35
C ARG A 154 -10.54 -5.05 18.05
N GLU A 155 -9.67 -5.89 17.52
CA GLU A 155 -9.20 -7.12 18.18
C GLU A 155 -8.58 -6.86 19.55
N ARG A 156 -8.11 -5.64 19.80
CA ARG A 156 -7.51 -5.19 21.07
C ARG A 156 -8.46 -4.35 21.94
N GLY A 157 -9.75 -4.33 21.58
CA GLY A 157 -10.79 -3.66 22.38
C GLY A 157 -10.95 -2.16 22.12
N PHE A 158 -10.23 -1.58 21.18
CA PHE A 158 -10.43 -0.18 20.80
C PHE A 158 -11.69 -0.01 19.95
N ARG A 159 -12.40 1.10 20.16
CA ARG A 159 -13.47 1.53 19.26
C ARG A 159 -12.84 2.22 18.05
N ALA A 160 -12.80 1.53 16.93
CA ALA A 160 -12.19 2.03 15.70
C ALA A 160 -13.09 1.78 14.49
N VAL A 161 -13.11 2.74 13.57
CA VAL A 161 -13.88 2.74 12.33
C VAL A 161 -13.02 3.26 11.19
N ASN A 162 -13.20 2.71 9.99
CA ASN A 162 -12.45 3.13 8.81
C ASN A 162 -13.13 4.31 8.12
N LEU A 163 -12.38 5.37 7.81
CA LEU A 163 -12.86 6.43 6.92
C LEU A 163 -12.99 5.87 5.51
N LYS A 164 -14.21 5.76 5.02
CA LYS A 164 -14.50 5.19 3.71
C LYS A 164 -13.86 6.04 2.60
N GLY A 165 -13.08 5.39 1.75
CA GLY A 165 -12.34 6.07 0.68
C GLY A 165 -11.15 6.92 1.13
N GLY A 166 -10.84 6.95 2.44
CA GLY A 166 -9.69 7.64 3.02
C GLY A 166 -9.69 9.15 2.81
N ILE A 167 -8.48 9.76 2.86
CA ILE A 167 -8.35 11.21 2.70
C ILE A 167 -8.74 11.70 1.30
N ASN A 168 -8.67 10.83 0.28
CA ASN A 168 -9.10 11.20 -1.07
C ASN A 168 -10.62 11.40 -1.12
N ALA A 169 -11.41 10.55 -0.47
CA ALA A 169 -12.86 10.76 -0.37
C ALA A 169 -13.22 11.95 0.53
N TRP A 170 -12.43 12.21 1.57
CA TRP A 170 -12.58 13.43 2.36
C TRP A 170 -12.36 14.67 1.51
N ALA A 171 -11.28 14.73 0.73
CA ALA A 171 -11.01 15.82 -0.18
C ALA A 171 -12.13 16.03 -1.22
N GLU A 172 -12.76 14.95 -1.66
CA GLU A 172 -13.84 15.04 -2.64
C GLU A 172 -15.15 15.54 -2.05
N GLN A 173 -15.50 15.09 -0.84
CA GLN A 173 -16.83 15.26 -0.26
C GLN A 173 -16.93 16.38 0.78
N VAL A 174 -15.80 16.74 1.42
CA VAL A 174 -15.77 17.63 2.58
C VAL A 174 -14.89 18.85 2.34
N ASP A 175 -13.65 18.66 1.89
CA ASP A 175 -12.69 19.75 1.72
C ASP A 175 -11.95 19.65 0.38
N PRO A 176 -12.53 20.24 -0.70
CA PRO A 176 -11.92 20.23 -2.03
C PRO A 176 -10.58 20.97 -2.14
N SER A 177 -10.16 21.71 -1.12
CA SER A 177 -8.86 22.38 -1.10
C SER A 177 -7.70 21.40 -0.86
N LEU A 178 -7.98 20.22 -0.31
CA LEU A 178 -6.98 19.18 -0.09
C LEU A 178 -6.56 18.53 -1.40
N LYS A 179 -5.25 18.43 -1.62
CA LYS A 179 -4.71 17.74 -2.79
C LYS A 179 -4.96 16.25 -2.71
N ARG A 180 -5.48 15.67 -3.80
CA ARG A 180 -5.60 14.23 -4.01
C ARG A 180 -4.38 13.70 -4.77
N TYR A 181 -3.99 12.47 -4.53
CA TYR A 181 -2.84 11.82 -5.16
C TYR A 181 -3.03 10.30 -5.26
#